data_66c41008758d3b45a4d91e80f8458e3f
#
_entry.id   66c41008758d3b45a4d91e80f8458e3f
#
_cell.length_a   1.000
_cell.length_b   1.000
_cell.length_c   1.000
_cell.angle_alpha   90.00
_cell.angle_beta   90.00
_cell.angle_gamma   90.00
#
_symmetry.space_group_name_H-M   'P 1'
#
loop_
_entity.id
_entity.type
_entity.pdbx_description
1 polymer ?
#
loop_
_entity_poly.entity_id
_entity_poly.type
_entity_poly.pdbx_seq_one_letter_code
_entity_poly.pdbx_strand_id
1 'polypeptide(L)' 'MIDDELLYLWYGMMNRMVHTQKIELAFRFGGIRGLWETSEKVLQESLTKKQFETVMENRTEHAVLEYRNRLEAGHITY' A
#
# COMPACT_ATOMS: atom_id res chain seq x y z
N MET A 1 -1.07 15.42 -2.33
CA MET A 1 -0.94 14.65 -1.09
C MET A 1 -2.05 13.61 -1.00
N ILE A 2 -1.71 12.36 -0.73
CA ILE A 2 -2.69 11.29 -0.64
C ILE A 2 -3.50 11.41 0.66
N ASP A 3 -4.81 11.21 0.59
CA ASP A 3 -5.66 11.24 1.78
C ASP A 3 -5.76 9.87 2.44
N ASP A 4 -6.35 9.82 3.64
CA ASP A 4 -6.40 8.61 4.44
C ASP A 4 -7.20 7.50 3.77
N GLU A 5 -8.27 7.84 3.08
CA GLU A 5 -9.07 6.85 2.35
C GLU A 5 -8.23 6.12 1.31
N LEU A 6 -7.45 6.87 0.55
CA LEU A 6 -6.58 6.29 -0.47
C LEU A 6 -5.46 5.47 0.16
N LEU A 7 -4.94 5.90 1.31
CA LEU A 7 -3.94 5.13 2.04
C LEU A 7 -4.47 3.76 2.48
N TYR A 8 -5.70 3.71 2.98
CA TYR A 8 -6.30 2.44 3.38
C TYR A 8 -6.54 1.53 2.18
N LEU A 9 -6.94 2.10 1.05
CA LEU A 9 -7.10 1.34 -0.18
C LEU A 9 -5.77 0.76 -0.63
N TRP A 10 -4.71 1.57 -0.62
CA TRP A 10 -3.37 1.09 -0.97
C TRP A 10 -2.94 -0.04 -0.04
N TYR A 11 -3.16 0.11 1.25
CA TYR A 11 -2.83 -0.92 2.22
C TYR A 11 -3.53 -2.24 1.90
N GLY A 12 -4.80 -2.16 1.51
CA GLY A 12 -5.57 -3.33 1.11
C GLY A 12 -5.10 -3.98 -0.19
N MET A 13 -4.45 -3.20 -1.06
CA MET A 13 -3.92 -3.71 -2.32
C MET A 13 -2.69 -4.61 -2.13
N MET A 14 -2.05 -4.53 -0.97
CA MET A 14 -0.87 -5.34 -0.66
C MET A 14 -1.28 -6.74 -0.21
N ASN A 15 -1.96 -7.47 -1.08
CA ASN A 15 -2.51 -8.77 -0.74
C ASN A 15 -1.54 -9.95 -0.90
N ARG A 16 -0.31 -9.68 -1.36
CA ARG A 16 0.74 -10.69 -1.43
C ARG A 16 1.43 -10.96 -0.10
N MET A 17 1.22 -10.06 0.86
CA MET A 17 1.73 -10.23 2.21
C MET A 17 0.62 -10.70 3.13
N VAL A 18 0.97 -11.57 4.08
CA VAL A 18 -0.01 -11.96 5.09
C VAL A 18 -0.32 -10.77 5.99
N HIS A 19 -1.51 -10.77 6.56
CA HIS A 19 -2.01 -9.66 7.37
C HIS A 19 -1.04 -9.24 8.49
N THR A 20 -0.48 -10.22 9.18
CA THR A 20 0.48 -9.97 10.26
C THR A 20 1.70 -9.19 9.80
N GLN A 21 2.23 -9.54 8.63
CA GLN A 21 3.38 -8.84 8.06
C GLN A 21 3.04 -7.40 7.70
N LYS A 22 1.84 -7.16 7.16
CA LYS A 22 1.41 -5.82 6.81
C LYS A 22 1.32 -4.92 8.04
N ILE A 23 0.74 -5.44 9.11
CA ILE A 23 0.63 -4.71 10.38
C ILE A 23 2.01 -4.38 10.92
N GLU A 24 2.90 -5.36 10.92
CA GLU A 24 4.26 -5.17 11.42
C GLU A 24 5.01 -4.10 10.63
N LEU A 25 4.92 -4.12 9.30
CA LEU A 25 5.55 -3.12 8.47
C LEU A 25 5.00 -1.73 8.73
N ALA A 26 3.69 -1.61 8.79
CA ALA A 26 3.05 -0.33 9.07
C ALA A 26 3.51 0.21 10.43
N PHE A 27 3.58 -0.65 11.43
CA PHE A 27 4.02 -0.26 12.75
C PHE A 27 5.48 0.23 12.76
N ARG A 28 6.36 -0.46 12.02
CA ARG A 28 7.79 -0.11 11.93
C ARG A 28 8.02 1.27 11.35
N PHE A 29 7.17 1.69 10.44
CA PHE A 29 7.34 2.97 9.74
C PHE A 29 6.40 4.06 10.23
N GLY A 30 5.80 3.85 11.40
CA GLY A 30 4.97 4.88 12.01
C GLY A 30 3.54 4.93 11.49
N GLY A 31 3.03 3.83 10.96
CA GLY A 31 1.68 3.73 10.44
C GLY A 31 1.65 3.60 8.92
N ILE A 32 0.45 3.46 8.38
CA ILE A 32 0.26 3.30 6.93
C ILE A 32 0.81 4.51 6.17
N ARG A 33 0.58 5.71 6.68
CA ARG A 33 1.10 6.92 6.05
C ARG A 33 2.64 6.97 6.11
N GLY A 34 3.22 6.56 7.23
CA GLY A 34 4.67 6.49 7.35
C GLY A 34 5.27 5.54 6.33
N LEU A 35 4.64 4.39 6.13
CA LEU A 35 5.09 3.43 5.14
C LEU A 35 4.97 4.01 3.73
N TRP A 36 3.90 4.74 3.44
CA TRP A 36 3.72 5.40 2.15
C TRP A 36 4.78 6.47 1.88
N GLU A 37 5.12 7.26 2.90
CA GLU A 37 6.03 8.40 2.76
C GLU A 37 7.51 8.03 2.86
N THR A 38 7.85 6.84 3.32
CA THR A 38 9.24 6.40 3.45
C THR A 38 9.90 6.35 2.07
N SER A 39 11.14 6.83 1.98
CA SER A 39 11.85 6.85 0.70
C SER A 39 12.09 5.43 0.18
N GLU A 40 12.14 5.30 -1.13
CA GLU A 40 12.38 4.02 -1.79
C GLU A 40 13.69 3.39 -1.31
N LYS A 41 14.73 4.20 -1.16
CA LYS A 41 16.04 3.71 -0.71
C LYS A 41 15.96 3.07 0.67
N VAL A 42 15.27 3.71 1.60
CA VAL A 42 15.11 3.19 2.96
C VAL A 42 14.31 1.89 2.95
N LEU A 43 13.25 1.84 2.17
CA LEU A 43 12.46 0.61 2.03
C LEU A 43 13.30 -0.52 1.45
N GLN A 44 14.09 -0.22 0.43
CA GLN A 44 14.93 -1.22 -0.23
C GLN A 44 15.94 -1.82 0.75
N GLU A 45 16.50 -0.99 1.63
CA GLU A 45 17.47 -1.44 2.63
C GLU A 45 16.82 -2.17 3.80
N SER A 46 15.58 -1.84 4.12
CA SER A 46 14.89 -2.36 5.30
C SER A 46 14.04 -3.59 5.04
N LEU A 47 13.61 -3.80 3.81
CA LEU A 47 12.68 -4.89 3.46
C LEU A 47 13.38 -5.97 2.65
N THR A 48 12.81 -7.18 2.70
CA THR A 48 13.22 -8.22 1.77
C THR A 48 12.82 -7.81 0.36
N LYS A 49 13.46 -8.41 -0.64
CA LYS A 49 13.14 -8.11 -2.03
C LYS A 49 11.63 -8.28 -2.31
N LYS A 50 11.05 -9.36 -1.82
CA LYS A 50 9.63 -9.65 -2.03
C LYS A 50 8.74 -8.61 -1.35
N GLN A 51 9.06 -8.23 -0.12
CA GLN A 51 8.31 -7.21 0.60
C GLN A 51 8.43 -5.86 -0.10
N PHE A 52 9.62 -5.51 -0.52
CA PHE A 52 9.87 -4.26 -1.23
C PHE A 52 9.04 -4.18 -2.52
N GLU A 53 9.06 -5.23 -3.32
CA GLU A 53 8.29 -5.29 -4.55
C GLU A 53 6.80 -5.13 -4.28
N THR A 54 6.29 -5.78 -3.24
CA THR A 54 4.88 -5.70 -2.87
C THR A 54 4.48 -4.29 -2.46
N VAL A 55 5.32 -3.64 -1.65
CA VAL A 55 5.04 -2.27 -1.19
C VAL A 55 5.08 -1.29 -2.35
N MET A 56 6.06 -1.43 -3.24
CA MET A 56 6.28 -0.46 -4.32
C MET A 56 5.35 -0.65 -5.51
N GLU A 57 4.78 -1.83 -5.67
CA GLU A 57 4.00 -2.19 -6.86
C GLU A 57 2.91 -1.17 -7.19
N ASN A 58 2.20 -0.68 -6.19
CA ASN A 58 1.09 0.25 -6.40
C ASN A 58 1.24 1.53 -5.57
N ARG A 59 2.46 1.88 -5.20
CA ARG A 59 2.69 3.04 -4.34
C ARG A 59 2.71 4.35 -5.13
N THR A 60 1.61 4.64 -5.81
CA THR A 60 1.39 5.93 -6.48
C THR A 60 -0.08 6.30 -6.34
N GLU A 61 -0.36 7.60 -6.29
CA GLU A 61 -1.75 8.06 -6.22
C GLU A 61 -2.55 7.59 -7.43
N HIS A 62 -1.94 7.60 -8.60
CA HIS A 62 -2.60 7.17 -9.83
C HIS A 62 -3.07 5.71 -9.74
N ALA A 63 -2.20 4.82 -9.26
CA ALA A 63 -2.53 3.40 -9.13
C ALA A 63 -3.66 3.18 -8.13
N VAL A 64 -3.63 3.90 -7.00
CA VAL A 64 -4.66 3.78 -5.98
C VAL A 64 -5.99 4.33 -6.46
N LEU A 65 -5.98 5.47 -7.16
CA LEU A 65 -7.19 6.04 -7.73
C LEU A 65 -7.81 5.12 -8.77
N GLU A 66 -6.98 4.51 -9.60
CA GLU A 66 -7.45 3.54 -10.59
C GLU A 66 -8.08 2.34 -9.92
N TYR A 67 -7.48 1.84 -8.85
CA TYR A 67 -8.04 0.74 -8.08
C TYR A 67 -9.38 1.12 -7.48
N ARG A 68 -9.50 2.31 -6.91
CA ARG A 68 -10.77 2.80 -6.37
C ARG A 68 -11.85 2.85 -7.44
N ASN A 69 -11.50 3.35 -8.62
CA ASN A 69 -12.45 3.41 -9.72
C ASN A 69 -12.94 2.03 -10.14
N ARG A 70 -12.06 1.03 -10.12
CA ARG A 70 -12.45 -0.35 -10.40
C ARG A 70 -13.39 -0.89 -9.35
N LEU A 71 -13.14 -0.58 -8.10
CA LEU A 71 -14.02 -1.01 -7.01
C LEU A 71 -15.41 -0.41 -7.16
N GLU A 72 -15.48 0.87 -7.47
CA GLU A 72 -16.77 1.55 -7.68
C GLU A 72 -17.52 0.96 -8.88
N ALA A 73 -16.81 0.69 -9.97
CA ALA A 73 -17.41 0.06 -11.14
C ALA A 73 -17.85 -1.37 -10.85
N GLY A 74 -17.04 -2.12 -10.13
CA GLY A 74 -17.35 -3.51 -9.75
C GLY A 74 -18.48 -3.60 -8.74
N HIS A 75 -18.66 -2.57 -7.93
CA HIS A 75 -19.71 -2.52 -6.93
C HIS A 75 -21.10 -2.68 -7.54
N ILE A 76 -21.28 -2.20 -8.75
CA ILE A 76 -22.56 -2.26 -9.45
C ILE A 76 -22.94 -3.69 -9.80
N THR A 77 -21.98 -4.58 -9.87
CA THR A 77 -22.22 -5.96 -10.27
C THR A 77 -22.63 -6.89 -9.13
N TYR A 78 -22.58 -6.41 -7.92
CA TYR A 78 -23.08 -7.19 -6.81
C TYR A 78 -24.60 -7.27 -6.91
#